data_e0c1c32be0ec64af81f891344629592a
#
_entry.id   e0c1c32be0ec64af81f891344629592a
#
_cell.length_a   1.000
_cell.length_b   1.000
_cell.length_c   1.000
_cell.angle_alpha   90.00
_cell.angle_beta   90.00
_cell.angle_gamma   90.00
#
_symmetry.space_group_name_H-M   'P 1'
#
loop_
_entity.id
_entity.type
_entity.pdbx_description
1 polymer ?
#
loop_
_entity_poly.entity_id
_entity_poly.type
_entity_poly.pdbx_seq_one_letter_code
_entity_poly.pdbx_strand_id
1 'polypeptide(L)'
;AHRSIGQERIGFAGRNQRGSSLDELATLIDWQPVAALLGPLYSAAKGEPAWPPLAMFKALLLSIWYDLSDVKLADALDDRASFRRFCGFSSTEATPERTAFVRFRKLLVADGLDGSLFDAVTAQLSAKAVTVKIGTLVDVTIIASASEEDGDGRWVKHKGRRVVHGFKVHVGADADTALVEKISVTPANVNDGHAGPAALPDHPGQVFADSAHRGAHFGSAVRAKGGTPRIVAHSVWARTEEEAQAWLRAWNRPIHRVRGRIEKIFEATAYAGCDGEASPKPPPKFISPPSPTTSSARSPSSMPRRLDGKQHATGASPP
;
A
#
# COMPACT_ATOMS: atom_id res chain seq x y z
N ALA A 1 34.97 -3.94 2.22
CA ALA A 1 34.87 -5.40 2.30
C ALA A 1 33.55 -5.81 2.94
N HIS A 2 32.92 -6.86 2.42
CA HIS A 2 31.70 -7.43 2.99
C HIS A 2 32.01 -8.62 3.88
N ARG A 3 31.17 -8.86 4.89
CA ARG A 3 31.21 -10.09 5.67
C ARG A 3 30.84 -11.27 4.76
N SER A 4 31.54 -12.39 4.91
CA SER A 4 31.11 -13.64 4.31
C SER A 4 29.97 -14.23 5.14
N ILE A 5 28.90 -14.66 4.48
CA ILE A 5 27.74 -15.29 5.13
C ILE A 5 27.31 -16.54 4.35
N GLY A 6 26.43 -17.36 4.97
CA GLY A 6 25.78 -18.48 4.29
C GLY A 6 26.65 -19.72 4.09
N GLN A 7 27.67 -19.93 4.91
CA GLN A 7 28.57 -21.05 4.76
C GLN A 7 27.97 -22.42 5.11
N GLU A 8 26.88 -22.43 5.89
CA GLU A 8 26.17 -23.64 6.25
C GLU A 8 24.71 -23.60 5.78
N ARG A 9 24.21 -24.73 5.31
CA ARG A 9 22.81 -24.87 4.98
C ARG A 9 22.01 -25.21 6.23
N ILE A 10 21.00 -24.39 6.55
CA ILE A 10 20.05 -24.70 7.62
C ILE A 10 19.13 -25.83 7.15
N GLY A 11 19.37 -27.05 7.65
CA GLY A 11 18.50 -28.20 7.45
C GLY A 11 17.38 -28.23 8.49
N PHE A 12 16.14 -28.40 8.05
CA PHE A 12 15.01 -28.69 8.94
C PHE A 12 14.54 -30.10 8.75
N ALA A 13 14.34 -30.84 9.85
CA ALA A 13 13.58 -32.07 9.83
C ALA A 13 12.12 -31.75 9.49
N GLY A 14 11.78 -31.92 8.21
CA GLY A 14 10.50 -31.45 7.67
C GLY A 14 9.33 -32.31 8.08
N ARG A 15 8.35 -31.74 8.73
CA ARG A 15 6.95 -32.16 8.58
C ARG A 15 6.46 -31.58 7.24
N ASN A 16 6.30 -32.45 6.25
CA ASN A 16 5.80 -32.10 4.91
C ASN A 16 6.59 -30.99 4.20
N GLN A 17 7.27 -31.38 3.14
CA GLN A 17 8.08 -30.53 2.25
C GLN A 17 7.27 -29.53 1.40
N ARG A 18 6.29 -28.86 1.96
CA ARG A 18 5.79 -27.63 1.34
C ARG A 18 6.79 -26.54 1.72
N GLY A 19 7.50 -26.01 0.73
CA GLY A 19 8.36 -24.84 0.91
C GLY A 19 7.58 -23.74 1.65
N SER A 20 8.25 -22.99 2.50
CA SER A 20 7.58 -21.82 3.09
C SER A 20 7.29 -20.82 1.97
N SER A 21 6.29 -19.97 2.14
CA SER A 21 5.99 -18.88 1.19
C SER A 21 7.22 -18.00 0.90
N LEU A 22 8.14 -17.90 1.85
CA LEU A 22 9.43 -17.21 1.65
C LEU A 22 10.39 -17.99 0.74
N ASP A 23 10.37 -19.31 0.76
CA ASP A 23 11.19 -20.12 -0.16
C ASP A 23 10.67 -19.99 -1.59
N GLU A 24 9.35 -19.94 -1.77
CA GLU A 24 8.69 -19.67 -3.05
C GLU A 24 9.05 -18.27 -3.58
N LEU A 25 8.96 -17.24 -2.73
CA LEU A 25 9.39 -15.87 -3.08
C LEU A 25 10.87 -15.79 -3.40
N ALA A 26 11.74 -16.52 -2.66
CA ALA A 26 13.16 -16.54 -2.93
C ALA A 26 13.50 -17.09 -4.32
N THR A 27 12.68 -18.00 -4.85
CA THR A 27 12.84 -18.56 -6.20
C THR A 27 12.13 -17.75 -7.28
N LEU A 28 11.07 -17.01 -6.90
CA LEU A 28 10.30 -16.20 -7.82
C LEU A 28 11.08 -14.99 -8.33
N ILE A 29 11.88 -14.37 -7.48
CA ILE A 29 12.68 -13.18 -7.81
C ILE A 29 14.09 -13.58 -8.20
N ASP A 30 14.54 -13.11 -9.37
CA ASP A 30 15.98 -13.13 -9.70
C ASP A 30 16.67 -12.01 -8.92
N TRP A 31 17.51 -12.41 -7.97
CA TRP A 31 18.22 -11.49 -7.09
C TRP A 31 19.49 -10.89 -7.70
N GLN A 32 19.94 -11.36 -8.86
CA GLN A 32 21.19 -10.87 -9.48
C GLN A 32 21.09 -9.40 -9.90
N PRO A 33 20.01 -8.92 -10.57
CA PRO A 33 19.85 -7.50 -10.88
C PRO A 33 19.78 -6.61 -9.63
N VAL A 34 19.11 -7.11 -8.58
CA VAL A 34 19.02 -6.40 -7.30
C VAL A 34 20.39 -6.30 -6.62
N ALA A 35 21.15 -7.40 -6.62
CA ALA A 35 22.51 -7.43 -6.09
C ALA A 35 23.47 -6.49 -6.84
N ALA A 36 23.31 -6.39 -8.16
CA ALA A 36 24.11 -5.48 -8.99
C ALA A 36 23.87 -4.02 -8.64
N LEU A 37 22.60 -3.63 -8.41
CA LEU A 37 22.25 -2.27 -7.96
C LEU A 37 22.83 -1.94 -6.57
N LEU A 38 22.88 -2.91 -5.68
CA LEU A 38 23.36 -2.76 -4.32
C LEU A 38 24.90 -2.84 -4.18
N GLY A 39 25.59 -3.38 -5.20
CA GLY A 39 27.02 -3.63 -5.17
C GLY A 39 27.89 -2.41 -4.82
N PRO A 40 27.59 -1.21 -5.36
CA PRO A 40 28.39 0.00 -5.10
C PRO A 40 28.29 0.56 -3.67
N LEU A 41 27.25 0.19 -2.89
CA LEU A 41 26.93 0.82 -1.60
C LEU A 41 28.07 0.83 -0.57
N TYR A 42 28.99 -0.11 -0.62
CA TYR A 42 30.07 -0.24 0.36
C TYR A 42 31.44 -0.32 -0.33
N SER A 43 31.92 0.80 -0.81
CA SER A 43 33.23 0.88 -1.46
C SER A 43 34.41 1.13 -0.50
N ALA A 44 34.15 1.44 0.80
CA ALA A 44 35.19 1.77 1.74
C ALA A 44 36.08 0.56 2.08
N ALA A 45 37.38 0.75 1.91
CA ALA A 45 38.41 -0.31 2.16
C ALA A 45 38.78 -0.45 3.64
N LYS A 46 38.37 0.44 4.53
CA LYS A 46 38.73 0.48 5.95
C LYS A 46 37.53 0.40 6.87
N GLY A 47 37.63 -0.34 7.95
CA GLY A 47 36.62 -0.48 8.99
C GLY A 47 36.14 -1.92 9.19
N GLU A 48 35.19 -2.11 10.09
CA GLU A 48 34.53 -3.40 10.28
C GLU A 48 33.80 -3.82 9.01
N PRO A 49 33.89 -5.09 8.56
CA PRO A 49 33.19 -5.55 7.37
C PRO A 49 31.66 -5.30 7.49
N ALA A 50 31.11 -4.61 6.51
CA ALA A 50 29.69 -4.34 6.46
C ALA A 50 28.87 -5.61 6.19
N TRP A 51 27.62 -5.61 6.58
CA TRP A 51 26.68 -6.67 6.22
C TRP A 51 26.48 -6.71 4.70
N PRO A 52 26.30 -7.89 4.08
CA PRO A 52 26.06 -7.97 2.64
C PRO A 52 24.82 -7.18 2.25
N PRO A 53 24.90 -6.25 1.29
CA PRO A 53 23.79 -5.36 0.96
C PRO A 53 22.51 -6.10 0.54
N LEU A 54 22.64 -7.21 -0.19
CA LEU A 54 21.49 -8.01 -0.59
C LEU A 54 20.80 -8.68 0.61
N ALA A 55 21.56 -9.16 1.59
CA ALA A 55 21.00 -9.72 2.82
C ALA A 55 20.25 -8.65 3.62
N MET A 56 20.80 -7.45 3.72
CA MET A 56 20.19 -6.30 4.36
C MET A 56 18.89 -5.88 3.64
N PHE A 57 18.90 -5.82 2.32
CA PHE A 57 17.72 -5.51 1.54
C PHE A 57 16.62 -6.57 1.71
N LYS A 58 16.96 -7.85 1.66
CA LYS A 58 16.00 -8.94 1.94
C LYS A 58 15.42 -8.84 3.36
N ALA A 59 16.25 -8.49 4.34
CA ALA A 59 15.76 -8.26 5.71
C ALA A 59 14.77 -7.08 5.78
N LEU A 60 15.02 -5.98 5.07
CA LEU A 60 14.06 -4.88 4.98
C LEU A 60 12.73 -5.30 4.33
N LEU A 61 12.76 -6.17 3.33
CA LEU A 61 11.53 -6.74 2.76
C LEU A 61 10.75 -7.54 3.80
N LEU A 62 11.43 -8.33 4.64
CA LEU A 62 10.78 -9.03 5.76
C LEU A 62 10.14 -8.07 6.76
N SER A 63 10.79 -6.93 7.06
CA SER A 63 10.20 -5.94 7.96
C SER A 63 8.88 -5.39 7.42
N ILE A 64 8.80 -5.17 6.11
CA ILE A 64 7.58 -4.69 5.44
C ILE A 64 6.51 -5.79 5.39
N TRP A 65 6.85 -7.00 4.95
CA TRP A 65 5.87 -8.07 4.76
C TRP A 65 5.28 -8.64 6.06
N TYR A 66 6.04 -8.55 7.16
CA TYR A 66 5.63 -9.07 8.48
C TYR A 66 5.37 -8.00 9.52
N ASP A 67 5.34 -6.72 9.09
CA ASP A 67 5.09 -5.56 9.96
C ASP A 67 6.00 -5.55 11.20
N LEU A 68 7.31 -5.58 10.97
CA LEU A 68 8.31 -5.63 12.03
C LEU A 68 9.05 -4.29 12.15
N SER A 69 9.10 -3.74 13.36
CA SER A 69 10.04 -2.67 13.68
C SER A 69 11.48 -3.19 13.56
N ASP A 70 12.46 -2.28 13.46
CA ASP A 70 13.88 -2.66 13.34
C ASP A 70 14.38 -3.53 14.50
N VAL A 71 13.86 -3.30 15.71
CA VAL A 71 14.15 -4.14 16.88
C VAL A 71 13.57 -5.53 16.68
N LYS A 72 12.28 -5.64 16.37
CA LYS A 72 11.61 -6.92 16.13
C LYS A 72 12.18 -7.68 14.93
N LEU A 73 12.70 -6.96 13.93
CA LEU A 73 13.37 -7.57 12.78
C LEU A 73 14.70 -8.22 13.20
N ALA A 74 15.50 -7.52 14.03
CA ALA A 74 16.73 -8.07 14.55
C ALA A 74 16.45 -9.33 15.37
N ASP A 75 15.51 -9.28 16.32
CA ASP A 75 15.09 -10.42 17.13
C ASP A 75 14.55 -11.58 16.25
N ALA A 76 13.74 -11.26 15.24
CA ALA A 76 13.20 -12.27 14.35
C ALA A 76 14.23 -12.95 13.45
N LEU A 77 15.30 -12.26 13.09
CA LEU A 77 16.45 -12.86 12.38
C LEU A 77 17.23 -13.80 13.28
N ASP A 78 17.28 -13.55 14.58
CA ASP A 78 17.91 -14.49 15.52
C ASP A 78 17.05 -15.73 15.76
N ASP A 79 15.74 -15.57 15.91
CA ASP A 79 14.83 -16.64 16.31
C ASP A 79 14.31 -17.48 15.14
N ARG A 80 14.11 -16.87 13.94
CA ARG A 80 13.41 -17.50 12.83
C ARG A 80 14.36 -18.02 11.76
N ALA A 81 14.57 -19.31 11.76
CA ALA A 81 15.42 -19.96 10.75
C ALA A 81 14.93 -19.74 9.30
N SER A 82 13.63 -19.57 9.05
CA SER A 82 13.11 -19.22 7.72
C SER A 82 13.55 -17.84 7.26
N PHE A 83 13.65 -16.87 8.18
CA PHE A 83 14.10 -15.52 7.88
C PHE A 83 15.61 -15.51 7.59
N ARG A 84 16.38 -16.20 8.43
CA ARG A 84 17.84 -16.39 8.20
C ARG A 84 18.07 -16.97 6.81
N ARG A 85 17.40 -18.05 6.47
CA ARG A 85 17.55 -18.72 5.16
C ARG A 85 17.18 -17.81 4.00
N PHE A 86 16.06 -17.05 4.11
CA PHE A 86 15.64 -16.10 3.08
C PHE A 86 16.70 -15.01 2.85
N CYS A 87 17.30 -14.48 3.91
CA CYS A 87 18.34 -13.45 3.84
C CYS A 87 19.72 -14.02 3.46
N GLY A 88 19.93 -15.33 3.65
CA GLY A 88 21.19 -16.00 3.36
C GLY A 88 22.12 -16.13 4.57
N PHE A 89 21.64 -15.93 5.80
CA PHE A 89 22.42 -16.19 7.02
C PHE A 89 22.40 -17.67 7.40
N SER A 90 23.53 -18.20 7.88
CA SER A 90 23.58 -19.54 8.47
C SER A 90 23.01 -19.56 9.89
N SER A 91 22.85 -20.75 10.47
CA SER A 91 22.30 -20.91 11.83
C SER A 91 23.22 -20.37 12.92
N THR A 92 24.53 -20.33 12.66
CA THR A 92 25.59 -20.00 13.63
C THR A 92 26.13 -18.58 13.48
N GLU A 93 25.77 -17.88 12.41
CA GLU A 93 26.22 -16.51 12.17
C GLU A 93 25.49 -15.49 13.04
N ALA A 94 26.20 -14.42 13.39
CA ALA A 94 25.55 -13.22 13.91
C ALA A 94 24.62 -12.60 12.87
N THR A 95 23.59 -11.91 13.32
CA THR A 95 22.64 -11.17 12.48
C THR A 95 22.76 -9.66 12.68
N PRO A 96 22.28 -8.84 11.74
CA PRO A 96 22.34 -7.40 11.86
C PRO A 96 21.49 -6.88 13.03
N GLU A 97 22.04 -5.95 13.78
CA GLU A 97 21.32 -5.23 14.83
C GLU A 97 20.46 -4.08 14.24
N ARG A 98 19.55 -3.55 15.07
CA ARG A 98 18.71 -2.39 14.75
C ARG A 98 19.45 -1.25 14.06
N THR A 99 20.61 -0.86 14.61
CA THR A 99 21.40 0.26 14.10
C THR A 99 21.96 0.03 12.69
N ALA A 100 22.18 -1.22 12.31
CA ALA A 100 22.61 -1.58 10.96
C ALA A 100 21.50 -1.32 9.93
N PHE A 101 20.22 -1.62 10.27
CA PHE A 101 19.09 -1.35 9.39
C PHE A 101 18.87 0.15 9.19
N VAL A 102 18.95 0.95 10.26
CA VAL A 102 18.83 2.41 10.18
C VAL A 102 19.90 3.00 9.27
N ARG A 103 21.16 2.57 9.43
CA ARG A 103 22.28 3.04 8.59
C ARG A 103 22.09 2.61 7.13
N PHE A 104 21.65 1.39 6.89
CA PHE A 104 21.44 0.87 5.55
C PHE A 104 20.34 1.64 4.80
N ARG A 105 19.20 1.93 5.43
CA ARG A 105 18.14 2.78 4.82
C ARG A 105 18.66 4.17 4.47
N LYS A 106 19.45 4.79 5.35
CA LYS A 106 20.04 6.10 5.05
C LYS A 106 20.94 6.07 3.82
N LEU A 107 21.71 4.99 3.65
CA LEU A 107 22.54 4.81 2.46
C LEU A 107 21.70 4.61 1.19
N LEU A 108 20.64 3.78 1.25
CA LEU A 108 19.73 3.60 0.10
C LEU A 108 19.12 4.90 -0.37
N VAL A 109 18.68 5.74 0.57
CA VAL A 109 18.10 7.06 0.26
C VAL A 109 19.15 8.03 -0.27
N ALA A 110 20.34 8.07 0.35
CA ALA A 110 21.43 8.97 -0.07
C ALA A 110 21.91 8.68 -1.49
N ASP A 111 21.91 7.41 -1.90
CA ASP A 111 22.33 6.98 -3.24
C ASP A 111 21.15 6.89 -4.24
N GLY A 112 19.91 7.25 -3.81
CA GLY A 112 18.72 7.25 -4.67
C GLY A 112 18.32 5.87 -5.19
N LEU A 113 18.65 4.80 -4.46
CA LEU A 113 18.45 3.41 -4.91
C LEU A 113 17.06 2.86 -4.60
N ASP A 114 16.28 3.50 -3.75
CA ASP A 114 14.94 3.07 -3.35
C ASP A 114 14.00 2.89 -4.56
N GLY A 115 13.93 3.87 -5.45
CA GLY A 115 13.16 3.79 -6.70
C GLY A 115 13.65 2.68 -7.62
N SER A 116 14.96 2.60 -7.89
CA SER A 116 15.55 1.60 -8.80
C SER A 116 15.37 0.17 -8.29
N LEU A 117 15.46 -0.06 -6.98
CA LEU A 117 15.21 -1.37 -6.36
C LEU A 117 13.74 -1.76 -6.44
N PHE A 118 12.85 -0.80 -6.20
CA PHE A 118 11.41 -1.01 -6.37
C PHE A 118 11.08 -1.42 -7.81
N ASP A 119 11.58 -0.67 -8.79
CA ASP A 119 11.35 -0.95 -10.21
C ASP A 119 11.91 -2.31 -10.63
N ALA A 120 13.11 -2.67 -10.17
CA ALA A 120 13.75 -3.94 -10.48
C ALA A 120 12.96 -5.16 -9.97
N VAL A 121 12.34 -5.06 -8.78
CA VAL A 121 11.49 -6.11 -8.22
C VAL A 121 10.13 -6.14 -8.91
N THR A 122 9.50 -4.98 -9.07
CA THR A 122 8.16 -4.85 -9.66
C THR A 122 8.13 -5.30 -11.11
N ALA A 123 9.15 -4.95 -11.90
CA ALA A 123 9.26 -5.39 -13.30
C ALA A 123 9.31 -6.93 -13.41
N GLN A 124 10.04 -7.61 -12.52
CA GLN A 124 10.11 -9.07 -12.52
C GLN A 124 8.76 -9.71 -12.14
N LEU A 125 8.08 -9.17 -11.14
CA LEU A 125 6.76 -9.66 -10.71
C LEU A 125 5.73 -9.45 -11.81
N SER A 126 5.73 -8.28 -12.46
CA SER A 126 4.85 -7.98 -13.59
C SER A 126 5.09 -8.89 -14.80
N ALA A 127 6.35 -9.20 -15.10
CA ALA A 127 6.71 -10.10 -16.20
C ALA A 127 6.25 -11.56 -15.96
N LYS A 128 6.18 -11.97 -14.69
CA LYS A 128 5.75 -13.33 -14.29
C LYS A 128 4.24 -13.44 -14.05
N ALA A 129 3.58 -12.33 -13.80
CA ALA A 129 2.12 -12.27 -13.68
C ALA A 129 1.51 -12.40 -15.08
N VAL A 130 1.10 -13.61 -15.48
CA VAL A 130 0.29 -13.86 -16.67
C VAL A 130 -1.13 -13.37 -16.40
N THR A 131 -1.30 -12.07 -16.18
CA THR A 131 -2.60 -11.48 -15.88
C THR A 131 -2.91 -10.43 -16.94
N VAL A 132 -4.04 -10.58 -17.59
CA VAL A 132 -4.60 -9.51 -18.41
C VAL A 132 -4.95 -8.37 -17.45
N LYS A 133 -4.18 -7.28 -17.50
CA LYS A 133 -4.42 -6.11 -16.67
C LYS A 133 -5.83 -5.58 -16.93
N ILE A 134 -6.71 -5.67 -15.95
CA ILE A 134 -8.09 -5.17 -16.03
C ILE A 134 -8.14 -3.67 -15.75
N GLY A 135 -7.23 -3.18 -14.91
CA GLY A 135 -7.19 -1.77 -14.58
C GLY A 135 -6.15 -1.41 -13.52
N THR A 136 -6.14 -0.14 -13.16
CA THR A 136 -5.27 0.44 -12.15
C THR A 136 -6.12 1.01 -11.02
N LEU A 137 -5.72 0.78 -9.80
CA LEU A 137 -6.26 1.39 -8.61
C LEU A 137 -5.34 2.52 -8.17
N VAL A 138 -5.88 3.75 -8.03
CA VAL A 138 -5.14 4.90 -7.51
C VAL A 138 -5.73 5.30 -6.17
N ASP A 139 -4.88 5.35 -5.15
CA ASP A 139 -5.29 5.78 -3.82
C ASP A 139 -4.15 6.55 -3.13
N VAL A 140 -4.45 7.20 -2.01
CA VAL A 140 -3.53 8.07 -1.28
C VAL A 140 -3.55 7.75 0.20
N THR A 141 -2.37 7.65 0.79
CA THR A 141 -2.22 7.58 2.24
C THR A 141 -1.36 8.73 2.76
N ILE A 142 -1.54 9.09 4.03
CA ILE A 142 -0.73 10.12 4.70
C ILE A 142 0.28 9.42 5.57
N ILE A 143 1.54 9.82 5.42
CA ILE A 143 2.63 9.40 6.28
C ILE A 143 3.09 10.60 7.11
N ALA A 144 3.08 10.45 8.44
CA ALA A 144 3.60 11.47 9.32
C ALA A 144 5.12 11.61 9.13
N SER A 145 5.61 12.84 9.12
CA SER A 145 7.05 13.08 9.20
C SER A 145 7.58 12.66 10.58
N ALA A 146 8.81 12.19 10.61
CA ALA A 146 9.50 11.85 11.86
C ALA A 146 9.78 13.08 12.74
N SER A 147 9.76 14.29 12.15
CA SER A 147 9.94 15.58 12.84
C SER A 147 8.97 16.61 12.29
N GLU A 148 8.41 17.43 13.16
CA GLU A 148 7.60 18.60 12.77
C GLU A 148 8.46 19.73 12.17
N GLU A 149 9.78 19.66 12.36
CA GLU A 149 10.76 20.60 11.80
C GLU A 149 11.19 20.23 10.38
N ASP A 150 10.71 19.12 9.83
CA ASP A 150 10.97 18.71 8.46
C ASP A 150 10.42 19.74 7.48
N GLY A 151 11.34 20.47 6.83
CA GLY A 151 11.02 21.59 5.93
C GLY A 151 10.23 21.18 4.69
N ASP A 152 10.28 19.90 4.29
CA ASP A 152 9.59 19.35 3.13
C ASP A 152 8.19 18.85 3.48
N GLY A 153 7.95 18.46 4.73
CA GLY A 153 6.63 18.08 5.23
C GLY A 153 5.67 19.27 5.29
N ARG A 154 4.38 19.01 5.26
CA ARG A 154 3.32 20.02 5.41
C ARG A 154 2.20 19.51 6.29
N TRP A 155 1.55 20.46 6.96
CA TRP A 155 0.38 20.19 7.77
C TRP A 155 -0.85 19.90 6.92
N VAL A 156 -1.58 18.87 7.28
CA VAL A 156 -2.87 18.52 6.68
C VAL A 156 -3.88 18.14 7.76
N LYS A 157 -5.13 18.55 7.55
CA LYS A 157 -6.25 18.21 8.44
C LYS A 157 -7.33 17.51 7.63
N HIS A 158 -7.64 16.27 7.97
CA HIS A 158 -8.82 15.59 7.48
C HIS A 158 -10.00 15.76 8.44
N LYS A 159 -11.20 15.84 7.88
CA LYS A 159 -12.43 15.96 8.69
C LYS A 159 -12.51 14.81 9.71
N GLY A 160 -12.61 15.18 11.00
CA GLY A 160 -12.72 14.20 12.09
C GLY A 160 -11.42 13.53 12.55
N ARG A 161 -10.24 13.91 11.98
CA ARG A 161 -8.93 13.37 12.38
C ARG A 161 -8.04 14.46 12.97
N ARG A 162 -6.98 14.07 13.70
CA ARG A 162 -5.95 14.99 14.16
C ARG A 162 -5.20 15.58 12.97
N VAL A 163 -4.66 16.78 13.18
CA VAL A 163 -3.75 17.41 12.20
C VAL A 163 -2.45 16.60 12.16
N VAL A 164 -1.94 16.34 10.97
CA VAL A 164 -0.71 15.58 10.74
C VAL A 164 0.26 16.45 9.95
N HIS A 165 1.52 16.52 10.39
CA HIS A 165 2.63 17.07 9.61
C HIS A 165 3.31 15.92 8.87
N GLY A 166 3.49 16.04 7.55
CA GLY A 166 4.13 14.98 6.78
C GLY A 166 3.85 15.04 5.28
N PHE A 167 3.68 13.87 4.69
CA PHE A 167 3.62 13.65 3.26
C PHE A 167 2.38 12.85 2.87
N LYS A 168 2.00 12.96 1.62
CA LYS A 168 1.05 12.06 0.97
C LYS A 168 1.79 11.12 0.04
N VAL A 169 1.48 9.85 0.13
CA VAL A 169 1.95 8.83 -0.80
C VAL A 169 0.79 8.45 -1.71
N HIS A 170 0.94 8.75 -2.98
CA HIS A 170 0.01 8.39 -4.05
C HIS A 170 0.49 7.07 -4.64
N VAL A 171 -0.37 6.06 -4.67
CA VAL A 171 -0.04 4.71 -5.12
C VAL A 171 -0.91 4.34 -6.31
N GLY A 172 -0.27 3.91 -7.39
CA GLY A 172 -0.92 3.22 -8.50
C GLY A 172 -0.64 1.73 -8.41
N ALA A 173 -1.69 0.92 -8.25
CA ALA A 173 -1.58 -0.53 -8.14
C ALA A 173 -2.47 -1.23 -9.16
N ASP A 174 -2.09 -2.42 -9.57
CA ASP A 174 -2.94 -3.28 -10.40
C ASP A 174 -4.26 -3.61 -9.69
N ALA A 175 -5.37 -3.47 -10.38
CA ALA A 175 -6.70 -3.59 -9.79
C ALA A 175 -7.06 -5.03 -9.37
N ASP A 176 -6.41 -6.04 -9.94
CA ASP A 176 -6.68 -7.44 -9.63
C ASP A 176 -5.74 -8.00 -8.57
N THR A 177 -4.45 -7.79 -8.77
CA THR A 177 -3.40 -8.36 -7.92
C THR A 177 -3.06 -7.46 -6.73
N ALA A 178 -3.46 -6.18 -6.79
CA ALA A 178 -3.02 -5.13 -5.87
C ALA A 178 -1.49 -4.91 -5.85
N LEU A 179 -0.77 -5.40 -6.87
CA LEU A 179 0.65 -5.13 -7.03
C LEU A 179 0.86 -3.65 -7.28
N VAL A 180 1.67 -3.02 -6.44
CA VAL A 180 2.03 -1.60 -6.60
C VAL A 180 2.95 -1.45 -7.82
N GLU A 181 2.52 -0.65 -8.79
CA GLU A 181 3.25 -0.40 -10.03
C GLU A 181 3.95 0.95 -10.03
N LYS A 182 3.35 1.94 -9.38
CA LYS A 182 3.92 3.30 -9.34
C LYS A 182 3.61 4.00 -8.03
N ILE A 183 4.57 4.75 -7.53
CA ILE A 183 4.46 5.54 -6.30
C ILE A 183 4.89 6.98 -6.61
N SER A 184 4.18 7.93 -6.01
CA SER A 184 4.59 9.34 -5.99
C SER A 184 4.38 9.91 -4.59
N VAL A 185 5.35 10.67 -4.11
CA VAL A 185 5.30 11.29 -2.78
C VAL A 185 5.20 12.80 -2.94
N THR A 186 4.32 13.43 -2.18
CA THR A 186 4.13 14.88 -2.17
C THR A 186 3.98 15.38 -0.75
N PRO A 187 4.25 16.67 -0.47
CA PRO A 187 3.85 17.27 0.80
C PRO A 187 2.35 17.07 1.07
N ALA A 188 1.97 16.85 2.34
CA ALA A 188 0.62 16.42 2.71
C ALA A 188 -0.50 17.40 2.32
N ASN A 189 -0.18 18.68 2.10
CA ASN A 189 -1.15 19.71 1.68
C ASN A 189 -1.46 19.71 0.18
N VAL A 190 -0.75 18.94 -0.64
CA VAL A 190 -0.99 18.87 -2.08
C VAL A 190 -2.31 18.18 -2.36
N ASN A 191 -3.07 18.69 -3.34
CA ASN A 191 -4.36 18.14 -3.73
C ASN A 191 -4.19 16.81 -4.47
N ASP A 192 -5.00 15.80 -4.12
CA ASP A 192 -4.88 14.44 -4.65
C ASP A 192 -5.18 14.37 -6.16
N GLY A 193 -6.14 15.17 -6.64
CA GLY A 193 -6.45 15.27 -8.07
C GLY A 193 -5.31 15.87 -8.90
N HIS A 194 -4.45 16.70 -8.31
CA HIS A 194 -3.28 17.27 -8.96
C HIS A 194 -2.08 16.31 -8.95
N ALA A 195 -1.84 15.65 -7.83
CA ALA A 195 -0.69 14.76 -7.66
C ALA A 195 -0.94 13.34 -8.18
N GLY A 196 -2.20 12.88 -8.15
CA GLY A 196 -2.60 11.55 -8.59
C GLY A 196 -2.08 11.10 -9.96
N PRO A 197 -2.01 12.00 -10.98
CA PRO A 197 -1.45 11.64 -12.29
C PRO A 197 -0.02 11.09 -12.25
N ALA A 198 0.79 11.49 -11.28
CA ALA A 198 2.16 11.00 -11.12
C ALA A 198 2.23 9.52 -10.67
N ALA A 199 1.17 9.02 -10.06
CA ALA A 199 1.04 7.62 -9.68
C ALA A 199 0.38 6.74 -10.77
N LEU A 200 0.05 7.29 -11.92
CA LEU A 200 -0.52 6.51 -13.02
C LEU A 200 0.59 5.77 -13.78
N PRO A 201 0.53 4.44 -13.89
CA PRO A 201 1.43 3.68 -14.77
C PRO A 201 1.12 4.00 -16.24
N ASP A 202 1.99 3.54 -17.12
CA ASP A 202 1.72 3.59 -18.54
C ASP A 202 0.68 2.51 -18.88
N HIS A 203 -0.27 2.83 -19.76
CA HIS A 203 -1.41 1.95 -20.10
C HIS A 203 -2.24 1.50 -18.89
N PRO A 204 -2.85 2.44 -18.14
CA PRO A 204 -3.48 2.14 -16.87
C PRO A 204 -4.79 1.33 -16.99
N GLY A 205 -5.39 1.18 -18.17
CA GLY A 205 -6.69 0.54 -18.35
C GLY A 205 -7.83 1.31 -17.66
N GLN A 206 -8.71 0.62 -16.94
CA GLN A 206 -9.71 1.30 -16.11
C GLN A 206 -9.06 1.81 -14.82
N VAL A 207 -9.16 3.10 -14.54
CA VAL A 207 -8.55 3.71 -13.35
C VAL A 207 -9.60 3.94 -12.27
N PHE A 208 -9.50 3.17 -11.20
CA PHE A 208 -10.40 3.25 -10.05
C PHE A 208 -9.79 4.18 -8.99
N ALA A 209 -10.49 5.25 -8.64
CA ALA A 209 -10.04 6.23 -7.67
C ALA A 209 -11.19 6.74 -6.80
N ASP A 210 -10.86 7.33 -5.66
CA ASP A 210 -11.85 7.97 -4.79
C ASP A 210 -12.30 9.33 -5.34
N SER A 211 -13.22 9.95 -4.64
CA SER A 211 -13.78 11.25 -5.03
C SER A 211 -12.81 12.42 -4.90
N ALA A 212 -11.69 12.28 -4.18
CA ALA A 212 -10.67 13.32 -4.07
C ALA A 212 -9.92 13.51 -5.42
N HIS A 213 -9.92 12.50 -6.27
CA HIS A 213 -9.40 12.55 -7.64
C HIS A 213 -10.43 13.08 -8.66
N ARG A 214 -11.57 13.53 -8.19
CA ARG A 214 -12.63 14.10 -9.06
C ARG A 214 -12.14 15.43 -9.65
N GLY A 215 -12.30 15.59 -10.94
CA GLY A 215 -11.97 16.81 -11.67
C GLY A 215 -11.41 16.53 -13.07
N ALA A 216 -11.39 17.57 -13.88
CA ALA A 216 -10.96 17.45 -15.27
C ALA A 216 -9.47 17.04 -15.39
N HIS A 217 -8.62 17.54 -14.50
CA HIS A 217 -7.17 17.32 -14.56
C HIS A 217 -6.80 15.84 -14.48
N PHE A 218 -7.24 15.15 -13.42
CA PHE A 218 -6.97 13.72 -13.25
C PHE A 218 -7.60 12.87 -14.36
N GLY A 219 -8.88 13.13 -14.67
CA GLY A 219 -9.57 12.43 -15.76
C GLY A 219 -8.90 12.59 -17.11
N SER A 220 -8.40 13.79 -17.41
CA SER A 220 -7.64 14.06 -18.65
C SER A 220 -6.30 13.34 -18.67
N ALA A 221 -5.58 13.31 -17.56
CA ALA A 221 -4.32 12.57 -17.45
C ALA A 221 -4.51 11.05 -17.64
N VAL A 222 -5.59 10.49 -17.10
CA VAL A 222 -5.96 9.08 -17.32
C VAL A 222 -6.21 8.80 -18.80
N ARG A 223 -7.00 9.65 -19.46
CA ARG A 223 -7.32 9.49 -20.89
C ARG A 223 -6.08 9.69 -21.77
N ALA A 224 -5.21 10.62 -21.43
CA ALA A 224 -3.96 10.85 -22.17
C ALA A 224 -3.05 9.61 -22.16
N LYS A 225 -3.14 8.77 -21.13
CA LYS A 225 -2.46 7.46 -21.05
C LYS A 225 -3.29 6.31 -21.62
N GLY A 226 -4.35 6.59 -22.37
CA GLY A 226 -5.24 5.57 -22.97
C GLY A 226 -6.16 4.87 -21.96
N GLY A 227 -6.29 5.38 -20.73
CA GLY A 227 -7.13 4.78 -19.70
C GLY A 227 -8.55 5.35 -19.65
N THR A 228 -9.39 4.69 -18.88
CA THR A 228 -10.79 5.10 -18.62
C THR A 228 -10.97 5.41 -17.14
N PRO A 229 -11.30 6.66 -16.73
CA PRO A 229 -11.48 7.00 -15.32
C PRO A 229 -12.76 6.40 -14.76
N ARG A 230 -12.66 5.76 -13.59
CA ARG A 230 -13.73 5.19 -12.76
C ARG A 230 -13.63 5.78 -11.35
N ILE A 231 -14.07 7.03 -11.21
CA ILE A 231 -13.95 7.81 -9.97
C ILE A 231 -15.25 7.72 -9.20
N VAL A 232 -15.18 7.59 -7.87
CA VAL A 232 -16.35 7.59 -6.99
C VAL A 232 -17.15 8.88 -7.18
N ALA A 233 -18.43 8.73 -7.48
CA ALA A 233 -19.38 9.84 -7.64
C ALA A 233 -20.16 10.07 -6.34
N HIS A 234 -20.37 11.33 -5.95
CA HIS A 234 -21.21 11.72 -4.82
C HIS A 234 -22.58 12.20 -5.24
N SER A 235 -22.69 12.69 -6.45
CA SER A 235 -23.95 13.22 -7.00
C SER A 235 -24.01 12.95 -8.49
N VAL A 236 -25.22 12.83 -8.99
CA VAL A 236 -25.50 12.74 -10.41
C VAL A 236 -26.79 13.51 -10.69
N TRP A 237 -26.88 14.06 -11.87
CA TRP A 237 -28.11 14.67 -12.33
C TRP A 237 -29.10 13.56 -12.72
N ALA A 238 -30.23 13.51 -12.06
CA ALA A 238 -31.33 12.60 -12.37
C ALA A 238 -32.66 13.30 -12.16
N ARG A 239 -33.71 12.72 -12.72
CA ARG A 239 -35.06 13.30 -12.63
C ARG A 239 -35.65 13.15 -11.22
N THR A 240 -35.30 12.06 -10.54
CA THR A 240 -35.74 11.79 -9.17
C THR A 240 -34.56 11.44 -8.28
N GLU A 241 -34.72 11.59 -6.96
CA GLU A 241 -33.74 11.19 -5.98
C GLU A 241 -33.50 9.67 -5.99
N GLU A 242 -34.55 8.89 -6.24
CA GLU A 242 -34.45 7.43 -6.32
C GLU A 242 -33.62 6.97 -7.51
N GLU A 243 -33.80 7.60 -8.68
CA GLU A 243 -32.99 7.36 -9.88
C GLU A 243 -31.51 7.73 -9.61
N ALA A 244 -31.29 8.91 -8.97
CA ALA A 244 -29.95 9.35 -8.58
C ALA A 244 -29.26 8.32 -7.68
N GLN A 245 -29.93 7.86 -6.63
CA GLN A 245 -29.42 6.91 -5.69
C GLN A 245 -29.19 5.51 -6.33
N ALA A 246 -30.06 5.08 -7.22
CA ALA A 246 -29.92 3.84 -7.96
C ALA A 246 -28.66 3.89 -8.85
N TRP A 247 -28.48 4.98 -9.57
CA TRP A 247 -27.31 5.19 -10.43
C TRP A 247 -26.02 5.25 -9.62
N LEU A 248 -25.98 6.03 -8.52
CA LEU A 248 -24.82 6.15 -7.65
C LEU A 248 -24.42 4.80 -7.07
N ARG A 249 -25.38 3.98 -6.63
CA ARG A 249 -25.11 2.63 -6.15
C ARG A 249 -24.52 1.75 -7.24
N ALA A 250 -25.12 1.76 -8.44
CA ALA A 250 -24.65 0.96 -9.57
C ALA A 250 -23.24 1.37 -10.02
N TRP A 251 -22.97 2.69 -10.09
CA TRP A 251 -21.68 3.24 -10.48
C TRP A 251 -20.59 2.98 -9.44
N ASN A 252 -20.86 3.26 -8.17
CA ASN A 252 -19.84 3.20 -7.12
C ASN A 252 -19.54 1.77 -6.64
N ARG A 253 -20.50 0.84 -6.70
CA ARG A 253 -20.33 -0.53 -6.21
C ARG A 253 -19.10 -1.27 -6.77
N PRO A 254 -18.85 -1.31 -8.08
CA PRO A 254 -17.64 -1.95 -8.61
C PRO A 254 -16.36 -1.22 -8.19
N ILE A 255 -16.40 0.12 -8.09
CA ILE A 255 -15.25 0.93 -7.67
C ILE A 255 -14.86 0.61 -6.23
N HIS A 256 -15.82 0.58 -5.30
CA HIS A 256 -15.56 0.24 -3.90
C HIS A 256 -15.05 -1.20 -3.72
N ARG A 257 -15.55 -2.14 -4.53
CA ARG A 257 -15.06 -3.53 -4.49
C ARG A 257 -13.57 -3.62 -4.84
N VAL A 258 -13.14 -2.89 -5.85
CA VAL A 258 -11.73 -2.86 -6.27
C VAL A 258 -10.89 -2.13 -5.22
N ARG A 259 -11.35 -0.95 -4.75
CA ARG A 259 -10.62 -0.13 -3.77
C ARG A 259 -10.38 -0.84 -2.43
N GLY A 260 -11.29 -1.68 -1.97
CA GLY A 260 -11.08 -2.46 -0.74
C GLY A 260 -9.85 -3.37 -0.74
N ARG A 261 -9.20 -3.57 -1.89
CA ARG A 261 -7.94 -4.32 -2.00
C ARG A 261 -6.74 -3.48 -1.57
N ILE A 262 -6.72 -2.18 -1.91
CA ILE A 262 -5.57 -1.31 -1.57
C ILE A 262 -5.59 -0.88 -0.10
N GLU A 263 -6.77 -0.81 0.52
CA GLU A 263 -6.88 -0.53 1.95
C GLU A 263 -6.05 -1.53 2.77
N LYS A 264 -6.01 -2.80 2.37
CA LYS A 264 -5.17 -3.82 2.99
C LYS A 264 -3.66 -3.55 2.82
N ILE A 265 -3.24 -2.97 1.70
CA ILE A 265 -1.84 -2.59 1.48
C ILE A 265 -1.49 -1.44 2.43
N PHE A 266 -2.35 -0.43 2.53
CA PHE A 266 -2.11 0.71 3.42
C PHE A 266 -2.18 0.34 4.90
N GLU A 267 -3.05 -0.57 5.29
CA GLU A 267 -3.07 -1.12 6.64
C GLU A 267 -1.74 -1.82 6.99
N ALA A 268 -1.18 -2.58 6.06
CA ALA A 268 0.11 -3.23 6.25
C ALA A 268 1.29 -2.23 6.33
N THR A 269 1.21 -1.08 5.62
CA THR A 269 2.28 -0.07 5.59
C THR A 269 2.16 1.00 6.67
N ALA A 270 0.95 1.27 7.17
CA ALA A 270 0.71 2.30 8.19
C ALA A 270 1.34 1.95 9.55
N TYR A 271 1.58 0.68 9.83
CA TYR A 271 2.20 0.22 11.07
C TYR A 271 3.75 0.33 11.08
N ALA A 272 4.38 0.47 9.94
CA ALA A 272 5.84 0.49 9.87
C ALA A 272 6.49 1.82 10.31
N GLY A 273 5.72 2.84 10.69
CA GLY A 273 6.22 4.21 10.88
C GLY A 273 5.98 4.88 12.23
N CYS A 274 5.29 4.27 13.18
CA CYS A 274 4.90 4.94 14.43
C CYS A 274 5.37 4.18 15.68
N ASP A 275 6.64 4.26 16.02
CA ASP A 275 7.11 4.04 17.38
C ASP A 275 6.96 5.34 18.20
N GLY A 276 5.71 5.70 18.46
CA GLY A 276 5.31 6.74 19.40
C GLY A 276 3.98 6.32 20.01
N GLU A 277 4.03 5.72 21.20
CA GLU A 277 2.95 5.43 22.14
C GLU A 277 1.52 5.62 21.62
N ALA A 278 0.96 4.59 21.00
CA ALA A 278 -0.48 4.39 20.91
C ALA A 278 -0.79 2.94 21.29
N SER A 279 -1.49 2.77 22.41
CA SER A 279 -2.04 1.50 22.85
C SER A 279 -2.65 0.70 21.70
N PRO A 280 -2.39 -0.61 21.61
CA PRO A 280 -2.97 -1.42 20.56
C PRO A 280 -4.49 -1.42 20.71
N LYS A 281 -5.21 -0.96 19.69
CA LYS A 281 -6.64 -1.26 19.59
C LYS A 281 -6.79 -2.77 19.49
N PRO A 282 -7.72 -3.36 20.26
CA PRO A 282 -8.00 -4.79 20.16
C PRO A 282 -8.42 -5.13 18.72
N PRO A 283 -8.07 -6.33 18.23
CA PRO A 283 -8.47 -6.78 16.90
C PRO A 283 -10.00 -6.73 16.75
N PRO A 284 -10.53 -6.45 15.55
CA PRO A 284 -11.95 -6.43 15.34
C PRO A 284 -12.53 -7.81 15.74
N LYS A 285 -13.49 -7.79 16.65
CA LYS A 285 -14.23 -8.99 17.04
C LYS A 285 -14.89 -9.54 15.78
N PHE A 286 -14.55 -10.76 15.43
CA PHE A 286 -15.32 -11.56 14.48
C PHE A 286 -16.77 -11.57 14.95
N ILE A 287 -17.63 -10.88 14.21
CA ILE A 287 -19.07 -10.98 14.41
C ILE A 287 -19.48 -12.32 13.80
N SER A 288 -19.73 -13.28 14.67
CA SER A 288 -20.40 -14.53 14.31
C SER A 288 -21.76 -14.20 13.69
N PRO A 289 -22.20 -14.90 12.64
CA PRO A 289 -23.52 -14.68 12.06
C PRO A 289 -24.60 -14.96 13.11
N PRO A 290 -25.68 -14.15 13.18
CA PRO A 290 -26.76 -14.39 14.12
C PRO A 290 -27.48 -15.69 13.77
N SER A 291 -27.69 -16.52 14.78
CA SER A 291 -28.54 -17.70 14.73
C SER A 291 -29.96 -17.30 14.33
N PRO A 292 -30.73 -18.13 13.61
CA PRO A 292 -32.09 -17.82 13.21
C PRO A 292 -33.03 -17.91 14.41
N THR A 293 -33.54 -16.78 14.86
CA THR A 293 -34.67 -16.72 15.79
C THR A 293 -35.97 -16.68 15.04
N THR A 294 -36.80 -17.65 15.39
CA THR A 294 -38.17 -17.87 15.00
C THR A 294 -39.07 -16.65 15.13
N SER A 295 -39.91 -16.49 14.12
CA SER A 295 -41.13 -15.72 13.98
C SER A 295 -41.95 -15.50 15.26
N SER A 296 -42.34 -14.25 15.48
CA SER A 296 -43.64 -13.91 16.10
C SER A 296 -44.15 -12.61 15.48
N ALA A 297 -45.29 -12.75 14.84
CA ALA A 297 -46.06 -11.70 14.20
C ALA A 297 -46.66 -10.71 15.22
N ARG A 298 -46.66 -9.38 14.86
CA ARG A 298 -47.72 -8.45 15.24
C ARG A 298 -47.84 -7.32 14.22
N SER A 299 -49.08 -7.09 13.81
CA SER A 299 -49.59 -6.15 12.86
C SER A 299 -49.76 -4.72 13.42
N PRO A 300 -50.31 -3.76 12.65
CA PRO A 300 -49.81 -2.39 12.54
C PRO A 300 -50.70 -1.34 13.21
N SER A 301 -50.22 -0.14 13.41
CA SER A 301 -51.10 1.04 13.60
C SER A 301 -50.44 2.34 13.14
N SER A 302 -51.14 2.93 12.15
CA SER A 302 -51.51 4.35 11.99
C SER A 302 -50.45 5.45 11.77
N MET A 303 -50.55 6.03 10.61
CA MET A 303 -50.30 7.42 10.17
C MET A 303 -50.84 8.50 11.15
N PRO A 304 -50.55 9.85 11.04
CA PRO A 304 -50.64 10.65 9.82
C PRO A 304 -49.70 11.89 9.65
N ARG A 305 -49.58 12.34 8.37
CA ARG A 305 -49.67 13.75 7.80
C ARG A 305 -48.85 14.91 8.38
N ARG A 306 -48.16 15.69 7.54
CA ARG A 306 -48.52 16.87 6.70
C ARG A 306 -47.25 17.44 6.05
N LEU A 307 -47.22 17.75 4.79
CA LEU A 307 -47.52 18.94 3.97
C LEU A 307 -46.64 20.16 4.27
N ASP A 308 -45.97 20.61 3.25
CA ASP A 308 -45.85 21.87 2.53
C ASP A 308 -44.45 22.03 1.94
N GLY A 309 -44.19 22.17 0.71
CA GLY A 309 -44.71 23.06 -0.33
C GLY A 309 -43.76 24.21 -0.57
N LYS A 310 -43.06 24.19 -1.71
CA LYS A 310 -42.88 25.34 -2.59
C LYS A 310 -42.07 25.03 -3.84
N GLN A 311 -42.69 25.37 -4.94
CA GLN A 311 -42.22 25.38 -6.33
C GLN A 311 -41.17 26.46 -6.60
N HIS A 312 -40.34 26.25 -7.62
CA HIS A 312 -40.03 27.08 -8.80
C HIS A 312 -38.85 26.44 -9.51
N ALA A 313 -39.00 25.90 -10.65
CA ALA A 313 -39.18 26.33 -12.01
C ALA A 313 -37.92 26.88 -12.68
N THR A 314 -37.69 26.30 -13.86
CA THR A 314 -36.98 26.67 -15.10
C THR A 314 -35.51 26.30 -15.13
N GLY A 315 -35.02 25.43 -15.95
CA GLY A 315 -35.17 25.19 -17.39
C GLY A 315 -33.87 25.52 -18.08
N ALA A 316 -33.20 24.47 -18.58
CA ALA A 316 -32.44 24.49 -19.83
C ALA A 316 -31.74 23.15 -20.06
N SER A 317 -31.92 22.62 -21.23
CA SER A 317 -31.36 21.36 -21.74
C SER A 317 -29.91 21.52 -22.25
N PRO A 318 -29.25 20.38 -22.54
CA PRO A 318 -27.81 20.28 -22.72
C PRO A 318 -27.35 20.48 -24.17
N PRO A 319 -26.04 20.37 -24.38
CA PRO A 319 -25.59 19.34 -25.29
C PRO A 319 -24.73 18.26 -24.64
#